data_cfd4614e83f9f7f3883e1f8187c8b8ea
#
_entry.id   cfd4614e83f9f7f3883e1f8187c8b8ea
#
_cell.length_a   1.000
_cell.length_b   1.000
_cell.length_c   1.000
_cell.angle_alpha   90.00
_cell.angle_beta   90.00
_cell.angle_gamma   90.00
#
_symmetry.space_group_name_H-M   'P 1'
#
loop_
_entity.id
_entity.type
_entity.pdbx_description
1 polymer ?
#
loop_
_entity_poly.entity_id
_entity_poly.type
_entity_poly.pdbx_seq_one_letter_code
_entity_poly.pdbx_strand_id
1 'polypeptide(L)'
;MLYFIPAWYRDNEWKENEQFWYLPKLVTECDDTVKEVQLFYRNELCPMELLLLSHTPNLRHFLHRQGLYHVTYWSIFDSMQGIRRRSVSVFSFRDLKWPEGTSFSYSGFAVLAYLHGEKYAKVEFGEDGNMIQVDLYQEDTLVRKNVYDDRGFISLTILYENGEPKWEQYLDEKGDWRFIRDATSGQVDVNPNHGTYILSGGEVAFQKSHYLSIEEMIQEVLEQNLLHTEASDIFLVAAHRRHGKVLGNLLHNRSIILCYFKNRRELESGEELKPLLEKAGILVVDTAAHQEEVIQYPGYHGQEIVTITPYDTRLEQGISQTLHVQNILLAFDDLHPEDKDPVITILGQYMGDNPYAMVHIFTRKAGYQRPYEILNEVRHILMTHDLDPEMARDQEEVSENGLDEMTICAKRFFVDQCVDEMSCNHTIRMQRLILDLGANVDQFLQIEAISMGIPQIGMRENQYLKNEKNGRVLSQMEDLRESLPYYLESRKHWNEAMIWAYDIGRNFSMENLLEQWRGVVESIEY
;
A
#
# COMPACT_ATOMS: atom_id res chain seq x y z
N MET A 1 -17.35 -20.47 5.56
CA MET A 1 -16.04 -20.07 5.01
C MET A 1 -16.04 -18.59 4.71
N LEU A 2 -14.92 -17.89 4.95
CA LEU A 2 -14.77 -16.49 4.58
C LEU A 2 -13.86 -16.37 3.36
N TYR A 3 -14.35 -15.73 2.30
CA TYR A 3 -13.60 -15.41 1.10
C TYR A 3 -13.19 -13.95 1.13
N PHE A 4 -11.87 -13.69 1.19
CA PHE A 4 -11.33 -12.33 1.22
C PHE A 4 -10.88 -11.92 -0.18
N ILE A 5 -11.39 -10.80 -0.69
CA ILE A 5 -11.01 -10.23 -2.00
C ILE A 5 -10.23 -8.92 -1.74
N PRO A 6 -8.89 -9.00 -1.62
CA PRO A 6 -8.05 -7.82 -1.38
C PRO A 6 -7.90 -6.97 -2.65
N ALA A 7 -7.41 -5.75 -2.50
CA ALA A 7 -7.19 -4.82 -3.60
C ALA A 7 -5.69 -4.53 -3.82
N TRP A 8 -4.90 -5.55 -4.05
CA TRP A 8 -3.45 -5.47 -4.33
C TRP A 8 -3.19 -5.32 -5.83
N TYR A 9 -3.68 -4.23 -6.43
CA TYR A 9 -3.64 -4.00 -7.87
C TYR A 9 -2.73 -2.84 -8.24
N ARG A 10 -2.05 -2.99 -9.39
CA ARG A 10 -1.47 -1.84 -10.09
C ARG A 10 -2.59 -0.98 -10.67
N ASP A 11 -2.42 0.34 -10.61
CA ASP A 11 -3.38 1.29 -11.15
C ASP A 11 -3.83 0.91 -12.57
N ASN A 12 -5.15 0.90 -12.77
CA ASN A 12 -5.81 0.61 -14.04
C ASN A 12 -5.48 -0.75 -14.70
N GLU A 13 -4.84 -1.69 -14.00
CA GLU A 13 -4.47 -3.00 -14.53
C GLU A 13 -4.88 -4.14 -13.59
N TRP A 14 -5.17 -5.32 -14.15
CA TRP A 14 -5.33 -6.57 -13.39
C TRP A 14 -3.98 -7.25 -13.20
N LYS A 15 -3.02 -6.51 -12.66
CA LYS A 15 -1.65 -6.95 -12.41
C LYS A 15 -1.24 -6.61 -10.98
N GLU A 16 -0.29 -7.38 -10.45
CA GLU A 16 0.29 -7.14 -9.13
C GLU A 16 1.11 -5.84 -9.06
N ASN A 17 1.35 -5.40 -7.83
CA ASN A 17 2.15 -4.21 -7.54
C ASN A 17 3.63 -4.52 -7.26
N GLU A 18 4.16 -5.68 -7.68
CA GLU A 18 5.59 -5.97 -7.56
C GLU A 18 6.43 -4.93 -8.30
N GLN A 19 7.44 -4.40 -7.63
CA GLN A 19 8.33 -3.38 -8.17
C GLN A 19 9.73 -3.93 -8.39
N PHE A 20 10.52 -3.25 -9.21
CA PHE A 20 11.95 -3.48 -9.26
C PHE A 20 12.57 -3.13 -7.91
N TRP A 21 13.56 -3.90 -7.47
CA TRP A 21 14.15 -3.77 -6.14
C TRP A 21 14.64 -2.36 -5.77
N TYR A 22 14.94 -1.52 -6.77
CA TYR A 22 15.38 -0.13 -6.60
C TYR A 22 14.25 0.90 -6.68
N LEU A 23 13.02 0.48 -6.95
CA LEU A 23 11.85 1.35 -6.97
C LEU A 23 11.12 1.33 -5.62
N PRO A 24 10.31 2.36 -5.33
CA PRO A 24 9.50 2.41 -4.14
C PRO A 24 8.49 1.26 -4.10
N LYS A 25 8.27 0.70 -2.92
CA LYS A 25 7.23 -0.28 -2.68
C LYS A 25 5.85 0.37 -2.77
N LEU A 26 4.89 -0.29 -3.43
CA LEU A 26 3.51 0.18 -3.58
C LEU A 26 2.55 -0.45 -2.57
N VAL A 27 2.78 -1.73 -2.23
CA VAL A 27 1.98 -2.46 -1.25
C VAL A 27 2.90 -3.01 -0.17
N THR A 28 2.66 -2.64 1.06
CA THR A 28 3.46 -3.01 2.22
C THR A 28 2.57 -3.52 3.35
N GLU A 29 3.17 -3.94 4.45
CA GLU A 29 2.48 -4.31 5.67
C GLU A 29 1.71 -3.15 6.35
N CYS A 30 1.95 -1.91 5.91
CA CYS A 30 1.14 -0.76 6.32
C CYS A 30 -0.11 -0.54 5.44
N ASP A 31 -0.25 -1.30 4.34
CA ASP A 31 -1.47 -1.28 3.54
C ASP A 31 -2.65 -1.84 4.34
N ASP A 32 -3.79 -1.16 4.27
CA ASP A 32 -4.99 -1.52 5.03
C ASP A 32 -5.47 -2.95 4.74
N THR A 33 -5.46 -3.38 3.49
CA THR A 33 -5.89 -4.74 3.11
C THR A 33 -4.88 -5.80 3.49
N VAL A 34 -3.59 -5.48 3.55
CA VAL A 34 -2.57 -6.37 4.11
C VAL A 34 -2.80 -6.55 5.61
N LYS A 35 -2.99 -5.45 6.35
CA LYS A 35 -3.27 -5.49 7.80
C LYS A 35 -4.53 -6.27 8.12
N GLU A 36 -5.59 -6.06 7.36
CA GLU A 36 -6.85 -6.77 7.52
C GLU A 36 -6.70 -8.29 7.31
N VAL A 37 -6.02 -8.70 6.23
CA VAL A 37 -5.72 -10.13 5.98
C VAL A 37 -4.81 -10.69 7.08
N GLN A 38 -3.79 -9.94 7.53
CA GLN A 38 -2.93 -10.37 8.64
C GLN A 38 -3.69 -10.55 9.94
N LEU A 39 -4.65 -9.66 10.25
CA LEU A 39 -5.48 -9.75 11.44
C LEU A 39 -6.25 -11.07 11.47
N PHE A 40 -6.95 -11.40 10.40
CA PHE A 40 -7.71 -12.65 10.29
C PHE A 40 -6.81 -13.88 10.29
N TYR A 41 -5.72 -13.86 9.52
CA TYR A 41 -4.82 -15.00 9.36
C TYR A 41 -4.06 -15.34 10.64
N ARG A 42 -3.45 -14.35 11.30
CA ARG A 42 -2.61 -14.58 12.49
C ARG A 42 -3.40 -15.00 13.71
N ASN A 43 -4.67 -14.62 13.79
CA ASN A 43 -5.52 -14.90 14.94
C ASN A 43 -6.51 -16.03 14.68
N GLU A 44 -6.44 -16.68 13.51
CA GLU A 44 -7.33 -17.78 13.12
C GLU A 44 -8.81 -17.44 13.41
N LEU A 45 -9.21 -16.21 13.08
CA LEU A 45 -10.53 -15.67 13.43
C LEU A 45 -11.66 -16.54 12.87
N CYS A 46 -11.49 -16.97 11.61
CA CYS A 46 -12.34 -17.94 10.95
C CYS A 46 -11.57 -18.60 9.79
N PRO A 47 -12.01 -19.78 9.29
CA PRO A 47 -11.45 -20.36 8.08
C PRO A 47 -11.60 -19.39 6.91
N MET A 48 -10.49 -19.04 6.24
CA MET A 48 -10.47 -18.04 5.18
C MET A 48 -9.69 -18.50 3.96
N GLU A 49 -10.06 -17.96 2.80
CA GLU A 49 -9.34 -18.11 1.53
C GLU A 49 -9.28 -16.77 0.81
N LEU A 50 -8.11 -16.44 0.24
CA LEU A 50 -7.97 -15.25 -0.61
C LEU A 50 -8.46 -15.57 -2.03
N LEU A 51 -9.33 -14.74 -2.59
CA LEU A 51 -9.67 -14.75 -4.01
C LEU A 51 -8.91 -13.63 -4.72
N LEU A 52 -7.87 -13.99 -5.46
CA LEU A 52 -6.99 -13.06 -6.13
C LEU A 52 -7.41 -12.89 -7.59
N LEU A 53 -7.84 -11.67 -7.94
CA LEU A 53 -8.41 -11.36 -9.24
C LEU A 53 -7.39 -10.75 -10.22
N SER A 54 -6.13 -10.64 -9.85
CA SER A 54 -5.04 -10.11 -10.67
C SER A 54 -4.03 -11.18 -11.09
N HIS A 55 -3.27 -10.88 -12.15
CA HIS A 55 -2.08 -11.64 -12.52
C HIS A 55 -0.96 -11.33 -11.51
N THR A 56 -0.58 -12.33 -10.74
CA THR A 56 0.32 -12.21 -9.57
C THR A 56 1.47 -13.22 -9.65
N PRO A 57 2.40 -13.08 -10.62
CA PRO A 57 3.51 -14.02 -10.80
C PRO A 57 4.49 -14.06 -9.61
N ASN A 58 4.58 -12.99 -8.81
CA ASN A 58 5.47 -12.92 -7.65
C ASN A 58 4.73 -13.04 -6.30
N LEU A 59 3.53 -13.60 -6.31
CA LEU A 59 2.65 -13.69 -5.14
C LEU A 59 3.31 -14.32 -3.93
N ARG A 60 4.07 -15.43 -4.11
CA ARG A 60 4.67 -16.19 -2.98
C ARG A 60 5.76 -15.38 -2.29
N HIS A 61 6.55 -14.60 -3.05
CA HIS A 61 7.48 -13.62 -2.49
C HIS A 61 6.74 -12.54 -1.71
N PHE A 62 5.68 -11.96 -2.28
CA PHE A 62 4.86 -10.96 -1.60
C PHE A 62 4.26 -11.50 -0.30
N LEU A 63 3.60 -12.65 -0.33
CA LEU A 63 3.01 -13.26 0.87
C LEU A 63 4.06 -13.56 1.94
N HIS A 64 5.27 -13.98 1.53
CA HIS A 64 6.37 -14.23 2.45
C HIS A 64 6.82 -12.93 3.14
N ARG A 65 7.00 -11.83 2.39
CA ARG A 65 7.34 -10.51 2.95
C ARG A 65 6.30 -10.02 3.96
N GLN A 66 5.01 -10.33 3.71
CA GLN A 66 3.91 -9.93 4.59
C GLN A 66 3.67 -10.90 5.77
N GLY A 67 4.47 -11.95 5.90
CA GLY A 67 4.29 -12.96 6.95
C GLY A 67 3.05 -13.85 6.79
N LEU A 68 2.53 -13.97 5.57
CA LEU A 68 1.35 -14.75 5.20
C LEU A 68 1.74 -16.10 4.58
N TYR A 69 2.63 -16.83 5.24
CA TYR A 69 3.34 -18.01 4.68
C TYR A 69 2.45 -19.14 4.19
N HIS A 70 1.32 -19.41 4.88
CA HIS A 70 0.46 -20.54 4.62
C HIS A 70 -1.00 -20.12 4.37
N VAL A 71 -1.23 -18.85 4.01
CA VAL A 71 -2.58 -18.40 3.68
C VAL A 71 -3.10 -19.16 2.46
N THR A 72 -4.31 -19.66 2.55
CA THR A 72 -4.97 -20.33 1.44
C THR A 72 -5.42 -19.29 0.42
N TYR A 73 -5.17 -19.53 -0.86
CA TYR A 73 -5.60 -18.64 -1.93
C TYR A 73 -5.99 -19.39 -3.19
N TRP A 74 -6.91 -18.80 -3.94
CA TRP A 74 -7.21 -19.12 -5.32
C TRP A 74 -6.90 -17.91 -6.20
N SER A 75 -6.17 -18.13 -7.30
CA SER A 75 -5.82 -17.10 -8.28
C SER A 75 -6.56 -17.35 -9.58
N ILE A 76 -7.32 -16.35 -10.02
CA ILE A 76 -8.09 -16.46 -11.26
C ILE A 76 -7.18 -16.57 -12.49
N PHE A 77 -6.01 -15.89 -12.49
CA PHE A 77 -5.07 -16.00 -13.59
C PHE A 77 -4.38 -17.37 -13.62
N ASP A 78 -4.01 -17.94 -12.47
CA ASP A 78 -3.52 -19.32 -12.42
C ASP A 78 -4.56 -20.29 -13.00
N SER A 79 -5.84 -20.08 -12.67
CA SER A 79 -6.96 -20.86 -13.23
C SER A 79 -7.04 -20.72 -14.75
N MET A 80 -7.10 -19.49 -15.27
CA MET A 80 -7.21 -19.20 -16.72
C MET A 80 -5.99 -19.69 -17.50
N GLN A 81 -4.80 -19.61 -16.92
CA GLN A 81 -3.55 -20.06 -17.52
C GLN A 81 -3.33 -21.58 -17.40
N GLY A 82 -4.15 -22.27 -16.62
CA GLY A 82 -4.00 -23.70 -16.40
C GLY A 82 -2.79 -24.08 -15.55
N ILE A 83 -2.31 -23.18 -14.67
CA ILE A 83 -1.13 -23.36 -13.83
C ILE A 83 -1.49 -24.22 -12.61
N ARG A 84 -0.74 -25.32 -12.41
CA ARG A 84 -0.94 -26.26 -11.30
C ARG A 84 0.21 -26.25 -10.29
N ARG A 85 1.39 -25.80 -10.70
CA ARG A 85 2.57 -25.72 -9.84
C ARG A 85 2.34 -24.76 -8.69
N ARG A 86 2.67 -25.18 -7.47
CA ARG A 86 2.47 -24.36 -6.27
C ARG A 86 3.76 -23.92 -5.60
N SER A 87 4.87 -24.65 -5.83
CA SER A 87 6.15 -24.39 -5.18
C SER A 87 6.98 -23.35 -5.94
N VAL A 88 7.59 -22.44 -5.20
CA VAL A 88 8.64 -21.54 -5.71
C VAL A 88 9.80 -22.35 -6.28
N SER A 89 10.40 -21.89 -7.35
CA SER A 89 11.60 -22.46 -7.94
C SER A 89 12.70 -21.42 -8.03
N VAL A 90 13.81 -21.67 -7.37
CA VAL A 90 14.97 -20.78 -7.48
C VAL A 90 15.58 -20.93 -8.87
N PHE A 91 15.62 -19.86 -9.61
CA PHE A 91 16.23 -19.79 -10.93
C PHE A 91 16.87 -18.41 -11.13
N SER A 92 17.84 -18.34 -12.03
CA SER A 92 18.54 -17.11 -12.33
C SER A 92 18.59 -16.84 -13.84
N PHE A 93 18.97 -15.65 -14.24
CA PHE A 93 19.18 -15.33 -15.66
C PHE A 93 20.23 -16.23 -16.33
N ARG A 94 21.14 -16.84 -15.56
CA ARG A 94 22.16 -17.77 -16.07
C ARG A 94 21.58 -19.12 -16.46
N ASP A 95 20.43 -19.49 -15.95
CA ASP A 95 19.73 -20.73 -16.29
C ASP A 95 18.94 -20.60 -17.60
N LEU A 96 18.80 -19.36 -18.11
CA LEU A 96 18.13 -19.09 -19.38
C LEU A 96 19.00 -19.50 -20.57
N LYS A 97 18.36 -19.92 -21.65
CA LYS A 97 19.03 -20.24 -22.92
C LYS A 97 19.36 -18.96 -23.68
N TRP A 98 20.56 -18.48 -23.52
CA TRP A 98 21.09 -17.34 -24.26
C TRP A 98 21.67 -17.76 -25.61
N PRO A 99 21.64 -16.89 -26.66
CA PRO A 99 22.37 -17.12 -27.90
C PRO A 99 23.88 -17.30 -27.64
N GLU A 100 24.55 -18.09 -28.48
CA GLU A 100 25.99 -18.24 -28.43
C GLU A 100 26.70 -16.88 -28.64
N GLY A 101 27.71 -16.60 -27.84
CA GLY A 101 28.43 -15.32 -27.88
C GLY A 101 27.80 -14.20 -27.04
N THR A 102 26.75 -14.48 -26.26
CA THR A 102 26.20 -13.51 -25.31
C THR A 102 27.19 -13.20 -24.20
N SER A 103 27.41 -11.91 -23.94
CA SER A 103 28.20 -11.39 -22.82
C SER A 103 27.33 -10.59 -21.86
N PHE A 104 27.70 -10.51 -20.59
CA PHE A 104 26.92 -9.83 -19.56
C PHE A 104 27.68 -8.67 -18.93
N SER A 105 26.98 -7.55 -18.75
CA SER A 105 27.43 -6.41 -17.96
C SER A 105 26.51 -6.23 -16.75
N TYR A 106 27.09 -5.99 -15.60
CA TYR A 106 26.37 -5.88 -14.32
C TYR A 106 26.33 -4.43 -13.90
N SER A 107 25.15 -3.94 -13.62
CA SER A 107 24.93 -2.64 -12.96
C SER A 107 24.33 -2.85 -11.57
N GLY A 108 24.28 -1.79 -10.75
CA GLY A 108 23.56 -1.81 -9.48
C GLY A 108 22.04 -1.97 -9.63
N PHE A 109 21.48 -1.90 -10.83
CA PHE A 109 20.03 -1.91 -11.06
C PHE A 109 19.55 -3.14 -11.85
N ALA A 110 20.34 -3.60 -12.82
CA ALA A 110 19.96 -4.67 -13.74
C ALA A 110 21.18 -5.40 -14.30
N VAL A 111 20.96 -6.55 -14.94
CA VAL A 111 21.96 -7.23 -15.78
C VAL A 111 21.66 -6.97 -17.23
N LEU A 112 22.64 -6.46 -17.96
CA LEU A 112 22.54 -6.23 -19.41
C LEU A 112 23.23 -7.37 -20.16
N ALA A 113 22.55 -7.96 -21.13
CA ALA A 113 23.09 -8.97 -22.02
C ALA A 113 23.37 -8.33 -23.39
N TYR A 114 24.57 -8.58 -23.90
CA TYR A 114 25.03 -8.10 -25.21
C TYR A 114 25.31 -9.30 -26.13
N LEU A 115 24.86 -9.19 -27.38
CA LEU A 115 25.16 -10.16 -28.44
C LEU A 115 25.92 -9.43 -29.54
N HIS A 116 27.14 -9.89 -29.83
CA HIS A 116 28.03 -9.26 -30.80
C HIS A 116 28.31 -7.75 -30.58
N GLY A 117 28.26 -7.33 -29.30
CA GLY A 117 28.47 -5.93 -28.89
C GLY A 117 27.21 -5.05 -28.91
N GLU A 118 26.09 -5.54 -29.38
CA GLU A 118 24.80 -4.85 -29.35
C GLU A 118 23.97 -5.28 -28.14
N LYS A 119 23.17 -4.36 -27.57
CA LYS A 119 22.27 -4.65 -26.46
C LYS A 119 21.19 -5.63 -26.92
N TYR A 120 21.21 -6.83 -26.35
CA TYR A 120 20.26 -7.89 -26.67
C TYR A 120 19.15 -8.01 -25.64
N ALA A 121 19.49 -7.92 -24.34
CA ALA A 121 18.48 -8.01 -23.30
C ALA A 121 18.85 -7.18 -22.05
N LYS A 122 17.81 -6.91 -21.23
CA LYS A 122 17.91 -6.36 -19.89
C LYS A 122 17.15 -7.28 -18.93
N VAL A 123 17.82 -7.75 -17.89
CA VAL A 123 17.22 -8.56 -16.82
C VAL A 123 16.94 -7.67 -15.63
N GLU A 124 15.71 -7.70 -15.16
CA GLU A 124 15.21 -6.93 -14.02
C GLU A 124 14.88 -7.85 -12.85
N PHE A 125 15.06 -7.33 -11.65
CA PHE A 125 14.87 -8.05 -10.40
C PHE A 125 13.81 -7.39 -9.54
N GLY A 126 13.01 -8.21 -8.84
CA GLY A 126 12.00 -7.78 -7.89
C GLY A 126 12.57 -7.39 -6.53
N GLU A 127 11.69 -7.06 -5.61
CA GLU A 127 12.03 -6.55 -4.27
C GLU A 127 12.89 -7.51 -3.45
N ASP A 128 12.76 -8.83 -3.66
CA ASP A 128 13.56 -9.86 -2.98
C ASP A 128 14.82 -10.26 -3.78
N GLY A 129 15.15 -9.54 -4.84
CA GLY A 129 16.28 -9.87 -5.73
C GLY A 129 16.03 -11.04 -6.66
N ASN A 130 14.81 -11.57 -6.71
CA ASN A 130 14.37 -12.58 -7.68
C ASN A 130 14.23 -11.97 -9.07
N MET A 131 14.57 -12.74 -10.11
CA MET A 131 14.38 -12.31 -11.49
C MET A 131 12.87 -12.27 -11.82
N ILE A 132 12.35 -11.08 -12.16
CA ILE A 132 10.93 -10.90 -12.47
C ILE A 132 10.66 -10.64 -13.94
N GLN A 133 11.64 -10.10 -14.67
CA GLN A 133 11.42 -9.65 -16.05
C GLN A 133 12.70 -9.74 -16.89
N VAL A 134 12.54 -10.07 -18.16
CA VAL A 134 13.58 -9.94 -19.18
C VAL A 134 13.02 -9.18 -20.38
N ASP A 135 13.59 -8.02 -20.64
CA ASP A 135 13.32 -7.18 -21.81
C ASP A 135 14.27 -7.57 -22.93
N LEU A 136 13.74 -7.85 -24.12
CA LEU A 136 14.51 -8.23 -25.31
C LEU A 136 14.47 -7.09 -26.33
N TYR A 137 15.64 -6.77 -26.88
CA TYR A 137 15.84 -5.65 -27.79
C TYR A 137 16.32 -6.12 -29.17
N GLN A 138 15.93 -5.38 -30.19
CA GLN A 138 16.47 -5.46 -31.54
C GLN A 138 16.76 -4.04 -31.99
N GLU A 139 18.01 -3.76 -32.36
CA GLU A 139 18.46 -2.41 -32.76
C GLU A 139 18.05 -1.32 -31.75
N ASP A 140 18.34 -1.58 -30.44
CA ASP A 140 17.96 -0.76 -29.29
C ASP A 140 16.45 -0.55 -29.07
N THR A 141 15.60 -1.14 -29.93
CA THR A 141 14.14 -1.07 -29.76
C THR A 141 13.66 -2.27 -28.94
N LEU A 142 12.81 -2.02 -27.95
CA LEU A 142 12.16 -3.08 -27.17
C LEU A 142 11.16 -3.81 -28.06
N VAL A 143 11.36 -5.11 -28.26
CA VAL A 143 10.51 -5.95 -29.12
C VAL A 143 9.70 -6.96 -28.32
N ARG A 144 10.19 -7.35 -27.14
CA ARG A 144 9.53 -8.36 -26.32
C ARG A 144 9.91 -8.18 -24.85
N LYS A 145 8.94 -8.37 -23.97
CA LYS A 145 9.12 -8.44 -22.53
C LYS A 145 8.58 -9.78 -22.02
N ASN A 146 9.40 -10.52 -21.30
CA ASN A 146 9.00 -11.75 -20.63
C ASN A 146 8.88 -11.50 -19.13
N VAL A 147 7.71 -11.73 -18.57
CA VAL A 147 7.46 -11.67 -17.11
C VAL A 147 7.56 -13.08 -16.56
N TYR A 148 8.41 -13.24 -15.57
CA TYR A 148 8.66 -14.53 -14.93
C TYR A 148 7.84 -14.70 -13.68
N ASP A 149 7.35 -15.91 -13.50
CA ASP A 149 6.68 -16.34 -12.27
C ASP A 149 7.73 -16.85 -11.28
N ASP A 150 7.55 -16.61 -9.99
CA ASP A 150 8.44 -17.07 -8.93
C ASP A 150 8.52 -18.61 -8.82
N ARG A 151 7.66 -19.33 -9.55
CA ARG A 151 7.69 -20.78 -9.74
C ARG A 151 8.60 -21.22 -10.89
N GLY A 152 9.29 -20.30 -11.59
CA GLY A 152 10.38 -20.60 -12.53
C GLY A 152 9.97 -20.79 -13.99
N PHE A 153 8.95 -20.10 -14.48
CA PHE A 153 8.53 -20.10 -15.89
C PHE A 153 8.07 -18.70 -16.33
N ILE A 154 7.96 -18.50 -17.65
CA ILE A 154 7.40 -17.26 -18.20
C ILE A 154 5.87 -17.32 -18.10
N SER A 155 5.28 -16.44 -17.31
CA SER A 155 3.84 -16.36 -17.11
C SER A 155 3.15 -15.43 -18.10
N LEU A 156 3.86 -14.37 -18.55
CA LEU A 156 3.33 -13.39 -19.48
C LEU A 156 4.45 -12.96 -20.45
N THR A 157 4.13 -12.92 -21.73
CA THR A 157 4.98 -12.30 -22.75
C THR A 157 4.25 -11.10 -23.36
N ILE A 158 4.88 -9.94 -23.36
CA ILE A 158 4.37 -8.73 -24.01
C ILE A 158 5.17 -8.52 -25.30
N LEU A 159 4.49 -8.50 -26.42
CA LEU A 159 5.08 -8.22 -27.73
C LEU A 159 4.87 -6.75 -28.07
N TYR A 160 5.93 -6.12 -28.56
CA TYR A 160 5.96 -4.71 -28.92
C TYR A 160 6.01 -4.54 -30.42
N GLU A 161 5.31 -3.54 -30.91
CA GLU A 161 5.35 -3.08 -32.30
C GLU A 161 5.62 -1.57 -32.31
N ASN A 162 6.70 -1.15 -32.97
CA ASN A 162 7.15 0.27 -32.99
C ASN A 162 7.38 0.87 -31.58
N GLY A 163 7.83 0.06 -30.62
CA GLY A 163 8.10 0.49 -29.24
C GLY A 163 6.88 0.52 -28.31
N GLU A 164 5.67 0.26 -28.84
CA GLU A 164 4.43 0.21 -28.05
C GLU A 164 3.97 -1.24 -27.84
N PRO A 165 3.39 -1.57 -26.67
CA PRO A 165 2.86 -2.90 -26.40
C PRO A 165 1.68 -3.20 -27.34
N LYS A 166 1.73 -4.34 -28.02
CA LYS A 166 0.72 -4.78 -28.99
C LYS A 166 -0.10 -5.97 -28.47
N TRP A 167 0.58 -7.00 -28.00
CA TRP A 167 -0.04 -8.23 -27.56
C TRP A 167 0.50 -8.66 -26.20
N GLU A 168 -0.39 -9.05 -25.31
CA GLU A 168 -0.10 -9.69 -24.02
C GLU A 168 -0.48 -11.16 -24.10
N GLN A 169 0.51 -12.05 -24.17
CA GLN A 169 0.33 -13.49 -24.24
C GLN A 169 0.49 -14.11 -22.86
N TYR A 170 -0.58 -14.61 -22.28
CA TYR A 170 -0.59 -15.31 -21.00
C TYR A 170 -0.31 -16.80 -21.23
N LEU A 171 0.72 -17.32 -20.57
CA LEU A 171 1.31 -18.63 -20.81
C LEU A 171 1.05 -19.56 -19.63
N ASP A 172 0.98 -20.87 -19.91
CA ASP A 172 1.01 -21.89 -18.87
C ASP A 172 2.46 -22.20 -18.42
N GLU A 173 2.59 -23.11 -17.45
CA GLU A 173 3.90 -23.50 -16.90
C GLU A 173 4.81 -24.28 -17.87
N LYS A 174 4.32 -24.64 -19.07
CA LYS A 174 5.07 -25.30 -20.16
C LYS A 174 5.52 -24.30 -21.23
N GLY A 175 4.97 -23.08 -21.18
CA GLY A 175 5.24 -22.04 -22.16
C GLY A 175 4.23 -21.99 -23.32
N ASP A 176 3.15 -22.78 -23.25
CA ASP A 176 2.06 -22.71 -24.23
C ASP A 176 1.16 -21.52 -23.89
N TRP A 177 0.84 -20.68 -24.89
CA TRP A 177 -0.07 -19.58 -24.66
C TRP A 177 -1.52 -20.09 -24.48
N ARG A 178 -2.21 -19.50 -23.50
CA ARG A 178 -3.58 -19.87 -23.12
C ARG A 178 -4.59 -18.86 -23.67
N PHE A 179 -4.26 -17.59 -23.56
CA PHE A 179 -5.03 -16.50 -24.15
C PHE A 179 -4.12 -15.31 -24.45
N ILE A 180 -4.57 -14.47 -25.38
CA ILE A 180 -3.88 -13.26 -25.83
C ILE A 180 -4.81 -12.08 -25.66
N ARG A 181 -4.30 -10.99 -25.06
CA ARG A 181 -4.99 -9.72 -24.98
C ARG A 181 -4.36 -8.72 -25.93
N ASP A 182 -5.16 -8.05 -26.74
CA ASP A 182 -4.74 -6.89 -27.51
C ASP A 182 -4.58 -5.70 -26.56
N ALA A 183 -3.37 -5.13 -26.50
CA ALA A 183 -3.07 -4.04 -25.56
C ALA A 183 -3.79 -2.73 -25.91
N THR A 184 -4.21 -2.55 -27.17
CA THR A 184 -4.89 -1.35 -27.64
C THR A 184 -6.41 -1.43 -27.44
N SER A 185 -7.03 -2.52 -27.91
CA SER A 185 -8.49 -2.70 -27.83
C SER A 185 -8.97 -3.30 -26.51
N GLY A 186 -8.08 -4.00 -25.80
CA GLY A 186 -8.40 -4.75 -24.58
C GLY A 186 -9.10 -6.10 -24.84
N GLN A 187 -9.38 -6.43 -26.10
CA GLN A 187 -10.03 -7.70 -26.48
C GLN A 187 -9.12 -8.90 -26.17
N VAL A 188 -9.73 -10.04 -25.89
CA VAL A 188 -9.03 -11.27 -25.50
C VAL A 188 -9.44 -12.42 -26.40
N ASP A 189 -8.46 -13.12 -26.97
CA ASP A 189 -8.63 -14.33 -27.76
C ASP A 189 -8.09 -15.54 -27.01
N VAL A 190 -8.90 -16.59 -26.91
CA VAL A 190 -8.53 -17.86 -26.26
C VAL A 190 -7.83 -18.76 -27.27
N ASN A 191 -6.77 -19.45 -26.85
CA ASN A 191 -6.09 -20.43 -27.70
C ASN A 191 -7.01 -21.60 -28.03
N PRO A 192 -7.32 -21.84 -29.31
CA PRO A 192 -8.24 -22.92 -29.70
C PRO A 192 -7.74 -24.33 -29.33
N ASN A 193 -6.43 -24.52 -29.10
CA ASN A 193 -5.85 -25.79 -28.68
C ASN A 193 -5.81 -25.97 -27.15
N HIS A 194 -6.04 -24.89 -26.40
CA HIS A 194 -5.95 -24.83 -24.93
C HIS A 194 -7.14 -24.05 -24.34
N GLY A 195 -8.31 -24.23 -24.90
CA GLY A 195 -9.54 -23.49 -24.56
C GLY A 195 -10.21 -23.90 -23.24
N THR A 196 -9.42 -24.22 -22.21
CA THR A 196 -9.91 -24.63 -20.88
C THR A 196 -9.23 -23.84 -19.76
N TYR A 197 -9.88 -23.71 -18.62
CA TYR A 197 -9.34 -23.20 -17.36
C TYR A 197 -9.53 -24.24 -16.23
N ILE A 198 -8.85 -24.05 -15.10
CA ILE A 198 -8.81 -25.04 -14.01
C ILE A 198 -9.61 -24.52 -12.81
N LEU A 199 -10.56 -25.33 -12.35
CA LEU A 199 -11.22 -25.17 -11.06
C LEU A 199 -10.91 -26.36 -10.14
N SER A 200 -11.39 -26.31 -8.89
CA SER A 200 -11.24 -27.39 -7.91
C SER A 200 -11.78 -28.74 -8.42
N GLY A 201 -12.83 -28.72 -9.24
CA GLY A 201 -13.46 -29.90 -9.84
C GLY A 201 -12.79 -30.44 -11.13
N GLY A 202 -11.78 -29.76 -11.67
CA GLY A 202 -11.10 -30.15 -12.90
C GLY A 202 -11.00 -29.04 -13.94
N GLU A 203 -10.88 -29.45 -15.22
CA GLU A 203 -10.82 -28.52 -16.34
C GLU A 203 -12.21 -28.19 -16.86
N VAL A 204 -12.46 -26.91 -17.11
CA VAL A 204 -13.71 -26.37 -17.66
C VAL A 204 -13.38 -25.62 -18.95
N ALA A 205 -14.20 -25.82 -19.99
CA ALA A 205 -14.01 -25.10 -21.24
C ALA A 205 -14.49 -23.65 -21.13
N PHE A 206 -13.77 -22.72 -21.74
CA PHE A 206 -14.25 -21.36 -21.92
C PHE A 206 -15.51 -21.34 -22.77
N GLN A 207 -16.52 -20.56 -22.39
CA GLN A 207 -17.77 -20.43 -23.12
C GLN A 207 -17.61 -19.72 -24.47
N LYS A 208 -16.59 -18.85 -24.57
CA LYS A 208 -16.28 -18.05 -25.74
C LYS A 208 -14.83 -18.24 -26.17
N SER A 209 -14.57 -18.14 -27.47
CA SER A 209 -13.22 -18.05 -28.01
C SER A 209 -12.68 -16.61 -28.08
N HIS A 210 -13.58 -15.62 -27.93
CA HIS A 210 -13.29 -14.21 -28.02
C HIS A 210 -14.11 -13.45 -26.98
N TYR A 211 -13.45 -12.55 -26.21
CA TYR A 211 -14.04 -11.70 -25.18
C TYR A 211 -13.76 -10.23 -25.51
N LEU A 212 -14.71 -9.36 -25.20
CA LEU A 212 -14.57 -7.92 -25.45
C LEU A 212 -13.59 -7.26 -24.47
N SER A 213 -13.37 -7.86 -23.31
CA SER A 213 -12.40 -7.40 -22.32
C SER A 213 -11.95 -8.54 -21.41
N ILE A 214 -10.86 -8.30 -20.67
CA ILE A 214 -10.36 -9.26 -19.67
C ILE A 214 -11.36 -9.39 -18.49
N GLU A 215 -12.11 -8.34 -18.16
CA GLU A 215 -13.12 -8.36 -17.11
C GLU A 215 -14.25 -9.34 -17.44
N GLU A 216 -14.69 -9.41 -18.71
CA GLU A 216 -15.69 -10.36 -19.15
C GLU A 216 -15.21 -11.82 -18.97
N MET A 217 -13.95 -12.10 -19.28
CA MET A 217 -13.33 -13.39 -19.07
C MET A 217 -13.17 -13.72 -17.57
N ILE A 218 -12.74 -12.76 -16.76
CA ILE A 218 -12.66 -12.87 -15.30
C ILE A 218 -14.05 -13.19 -14.72
N GLN A 219 -15.10 -12.49 -15.16
CA GLN A 219 -16.46 -12.72 -14.69
C GLN A 219 -16.92 -14.17 -14.95
N GLU A 220 -16.71 -14.69 -16.14
CA GLU A 220 -17.07 -16.07 -16.47
C GLU A 220 -16.38 -17.08 -15.54
N VAL A 221 -15.05 -16.97 -15.39
CA VAL A 221 -14.28 -17.93 -14.58
C VAL A 221 -14.63 -17.82 -13.10
N LEU A 222 -14.81 -16.59 -12.60
CA LEU A 222 -15.22 -16.36 -11.22
C LEU A 222 -16.63 -16.90 -10.95
N GLU A 223 -17.59 -16.68 -11.86
CA GLU A 223 -18.94 -17.20 -11.74
C GLU A 223 -18.94 -18.73 -11.58
N GLN A 224 -18.14 -19.43 -12.38
CA GLN A 224 -18.00 -20.88 -12.27
C GLN A 224 -17.32 -21.31 -10.95
N ASN A 225 -16.33 -20.55 -10.48
CA ASN A 225 -15.72 -20.82 -9.17
C ASN A 225 -16.72 -20.64 -8.02
N LEU A 226 -17.55 -19.61 -8.08
CA LEU A 226 -18.57 -19.32 -7.07
C LEU A 226 -19.68 -20.41 -6.98
N LEU A 227 -19.87 -21.24 -8.00
CA LEU A 227 -20.79 -22.38 -7.92
C LEU A 227 -20.34 -23.44 -6.91
N HIS A 228 -19.06 -23.44 -6.52
CA HIS A 228 -18.51 -24.34 -5.51
C HIS A 228 -18.59 -23.78 -4.09
N THR A 229 -19.08 -22.55 -3.91
CA THR A 229 -19.26 -21.91 -2.60
C THR A 229 -20.67 -22.16 -2.06
N GLU A 230 -20.82 -22.18 -0.75
CA GLU A 230 -22.10 -22.37 -0.07
C GLU A 230 -22.83 -21.04 0.13
N ALA A 231 -24.15 -21.12 0.34
CA ALA A 231 -24.95 -19.92 0.60
C ALA A 231 -24.60 -19.23 1.93
N SER A 232 -24.05 -19.99 2.88
CA SER A 232 -23.55 -19.50 4.17
C SER A 232 -22.16 -18.88 4.11
N ASP A 233 -21.47 -18.95 2.98
CA ASP A 233 -20.15 -18.37 2.83
C ASP A 233 -20.23 -16.84 2.78
N ILE A 234 -19.24 -16.19 3.41
CA ILE A 234 -19.15 -14.74 3.54
C ILE A 234 -18.07 -14.23 2.60
N PHE A 235 -18.37 -13.16 1.89
CA PHE A 235 -17.41 -12.45 1.03
C PHE A 235 -17.01 -11.12 1.66
N LEU A 236 -15.77 -11.03 2.12
CA LEU A 236 -15.18 -9.79 2.60
C LEU A 236 -14.44 -9.13 1.45
N VAL A 237 -14.98 -8.03 0.96
CA VAL A 237 -14.53 -7.37 -0.26
C VAL A 237 -13.93 -6.02 0.05
N ALA A 238 -12.68 -5.80 -0.31
CA ALA A 238 -12.09 -4.47 -0.26
C ALA A 238 -12.76 -3.56 -1.31
N ALA A 239 -13.20 -2.38 -0.89
CA ALA A 239 -13.79 -1.41 -1.80
C ALA A 239 -12.74 -0.95 -2.82
N HIS A 240 -13.00 -1.23 -4.09
CA HIS A 240 -12.14 -0.85 -5.19
C HIS A 240 -12.98 -0.72 -6.47
N ARG A 241 -12.69 0.26 -7.34
CA ARG A 241 -13.46 0.51 -8.58
C ARG A 241 -13.57 -0.71 -9.50
N ARG A 242 -12.52 -1.54 -9.56
CA ARG A 242 -12.52 -2.77 -10.37
C ARG A 242 -13.46 -3.83 -9.81
N HIS A 243 -13.60 -3.90 -8.50
CA HIS A 243 -14.49 -4.84 -7.84
C HIS A 243 -15.95 -4.57 -8.18
N GLY A 244 -16.36 -3.30 -8.22
CA GLY A 244 -17.73 -2.93 -8.62
C GLY A 244 -18.11 -3.45 -9.98
N LYS A 245 -17.21 -3.33 -10.96
CA LYS A 245 -17.46 -3.81 -12.33
C LYS A 245 -17.55 -5.34 -12.44
N VAL A 246 -16.70 -6.06 -11.71
CA VAL A 246 -16.60 -7.52 -11.84
C VAL A 246 -17.54 -8.25 -10.89
N LEU A 247 -17.56 -7.85 -9.61
CA LEU A 247 -18.26 -8.57 -8.55
C LEU A 247 -19.71 -8.18 -8.39
N GLY A 248 -20.08 -6.95 -8.76
CA GLY A 248 -21.39 -6.39 -8.50
C GLY A 248 -22.56 -7.21 -9.07
N ASN A 249 -22.37 -7.95 -10.16
CA ASN A 249 -23.38 -8.82 -10.72
C ASN A 249 -23.27 -10.28 -10.24
N LEU A 250 -22.10 -10.70 -9.79
CA LEU A 250 -21.81 -12.09 -9.44
C LEU A 250 -22.22 -12.44 -8.01
N LEU A 251 -22.09 -11.51 -7.08
CA LEU A 251 -22.33 -11.73 -5.65
C LEU A 251 -23.79 -11.43 -5.21
N HIS A 252 -24.75 -11.40 -6.12
CA HIS A 252 -26.11 -10.91 -5.86
C HIS A 252 -26.95 -11.74 -4.86
N ASN A 253 -26.56 -12.94 -4.51
CA ASN A 253 -27.24 -13.78 -3.51
C ASN A 253 -26.24 -14.28 -2.45
N ARG A 254 -25.23 -13.49 -2.14
CA ARG A 254 -24.17 -13.83 -1.19
C ARG A 254 -24.12 -12.84 -0.04
N SER A 255 -23.63 -13.29 1.09
CA SER A 255 -23.35 -12.45 2.24
C SER A 255 -22.09 -11.64 1.98
N ILE A 256 -22.20 -10.30 1.84
CA ILE A 256 -21.10 -9.41 1.51
C ILE A 256 -20.83 -8.45 2.66
N ILE A 257 -19.59 -8.44 3.15
CA ILE A 257 -19.02 -7.39 3.98
C ILE A 257 -18.15 -6.54 3.05
N LEU A 258 -18.52 -5.27 2.85
CA LEU A 258 -17.76 -4.33 2.03
C LEU A 258 -16.90 -3.44 2.92
N CYS A 259 -15.58 -3.55 2.80
CA CYS A 259 -14.62 -2.74 3.54
C CYS A 259 -14.22 -1.50 2.75
N TYR A 260 -14.62 -0.33 3.23
CA TYR A 260 -14.25 0.96 2.65
C TYR A 260 -13.30 1.71 3.59
N PHE A 261 -12.02 1.71 3.23
CA PHE A 261 -10.96 2.34 3.98
C PHE A 261 -10.36 3.50 3.17
N LYS A 262 -9.80 4.46 3.88
CA LYS A 262 -9.31 5.71 3.34
C LYS A 262 -8.27 5.60 2.23
N ASN A 263 -7.42 4.59 2.26
CA ASN A 263 -6.38 4.42 1.25
C ASN A 263 -6.95 4.07 -0.16
N ARG A 264 -8.28 4.06 -0.32
CA ARG A 264 -9.01 3.81 -1.56
C ARG A 264 -9.32 5.11 -2.34
N ARG A 265 -8.36 6.01 -2.45
CA ARG A 265 -8.49 7.34 -3.11
C ARG A 265 -9.02 7.29 -4.54
N GLU A 266 -9.08 6.13 -5.17
CA GLU A 266 -9.59 5.93 -6.52
C GLU A 266 -11.12 5.99 -6.64
N LEU A 267 -11.85 6.17 -5.53
CA LEU A 267 -13.31 6.15 -5.46
C LEU A 267 -13.91 7.55 -5.29
N GLU A 268 -13.46 8.49 -6.10
CA GLU A 268 -13.86 9.90 -5.97
C GLU A 268 -15.37 10.14 -6.08
N SER A 269 -16.11 9.30 -6.82
CA SER A 269 -17.54 9.51 -7.06
C SER A 269 -18.47 8.49 -6.39
N GLY A 270 -17.95 7.39 -5.91
CA GLY A 270 -18.74 6.26 -5.40
C GLY A 270 -19.58 5.50 -6.45
N GLU A 271 -19.67 5.99 -7.68
CA GLU A 271 -20.46 5.34 -8.75
C GLU A 271 -19.89 3.95 -9.12
N GLU A 272 -18.58 3.79 -9.07
CA GLU A 272 -17.94 2.51 -9.36
C GLU A 272 -18.25 1.44 -8.31
N LEU A 273 -18.53 1.85 -7.06
CA LEU A 273 -18.92 0.93 -5.99
C LEU A 273 -20.40 0.62 -5.95
N LYS A 274 -21.23 1.41 -6.59
CA LYS A 274 -22.70 1.28 -6.53
C LYS A 274 -23.19 -0.16 -6.67
N PRO A 275 -22.73 -0.97 -7.65
CA PRO A 275 -23.21 -2.35 -7.80
C PRO A 275 -22.91 -3.27 -6.62
N LEU A 276 -21.80 -3.03 -5.90
CA LEU A 276 -21.45 -3.75 -4.68
C LEU A 276 -22.15 -3.16 -3.45
N LEU A 277 -22.20 -1.84 -3.37
CA LEU A 277 -22.81 -1.14 -2.26
C LEU A 277 -24.30 -1.49 -2.12
N GLU A 278 -25.02 -1.59 -3.23
CA GLU A 278 -26.44 -2.03 -3.26
C GLU A 278 -26.68 -3.43 -2.72
N LYS A 279 -25.65 -4.25 -2.63
CA LYS A 279 -25.73 -5.68 -2.26
C LYS A 279 -25.01 -6.02 -0.97
N ALA A 280 -24.18 -5.11 -0.47
CA ALA A 280 -23.51 -5.30 0.79
C ALA A 280 -24.53 -5.41 1.94
N GLY A 281 -24.39 -6.45 2.76
CA GLY A 281 -25.18 -6.60 3.97
C GLY A 281 -24.66 -5.69 5.08
N ILE A 282 -23.34 -5.60 5.19
CA ILE A 282 -22.64 -4.78 6.18
C ILE A 282 -21.53 -3.98 5.49
N LEU A 283 -21.37 -2.73 5.92
CA LEU A 283 -20.26 -1.88 5.52
C LEU A 283 -19.30 -1.74 6.69
N VAL A 284 -18.02 -1.98 6.46
CA VAL A 284 -16.96 -1.69 7.43
C VAL A 284 -16.17 -0.49 6.94
N VAL A 285 -16.08 0.53 7.76
CA VAL A 285 -15.31 1.76 7.51
C VAL A 285 -14.27 1.94 8.60
N ASP A 286 -13.20 2.64 8.32
CA ASP A 286 -12.11 2.84 9.27
C ASP A 286 -12.29 4.07 10.18
N THR A 287 -13.13 5.03 9.77
CA THR A 287 -13.39 6.26 10.53
C THR A 287 -14.85 6.69 10.46
N ALA A 288 -15.28 7.48 11.46
CA ALA A 288 -16.58 8.13 11.44
C ALA A 288 -16.75 9.10 10.25
N ALA A 289 -15.66 9.74 9.80
CA ALA A 289 -15.69 10.60 8.63
C ALA A 289 -16.01 9.82 7.34
N HIS A 290 -15.45 8.61 7.20
CA HIS A 290 -15.78 7.74 6.07
C HIS A 290 -17.19 7.17 6.16
N GLN A 291 -17.71 6.97 7.37
CA GLN A 291 -19.12 6.65 7.54
C GLN A 291 -20.01 7.75 6.98
N GLU A 292 -19.74 9.01 7.29
CA GLU A 292 -20.47 10.16 6.76
C GLU A 292 -20.34 10.28 5.24
N GLU A 293 -19.19 9.97 4.69
CA GLU A 293 -18.92 9.98 3.24
C GLU A 293 -19.71 8.88 2.51
N VAL A 294 -19.63 7.63 2.98
CA VAL A 294 -20.26 6.47 2.33
C VAL A 294 -21.78 6.59 2.31
N ILE A 295 -22.39 7.20 3.33
CA ILE A 295 -23.84 7.48 3.37
C ILE A 295 -24.29 8.36 2.19
N GLN A 296 -23.40 9.19 1.63
CA GLN A 296 -23.69 10.04 0.49
C GLN A 296 -23.52 9.33 -0.86
N TYR A 297 -22.95 8.12 -0.88
CA TYR A 297 -22.66 7.42 -2.13
C TYR A 297 -23.93 6.83 -2.77
N PRO A 298 -24.02 6.84 -4.10
CA PRO A 298 -25.05 6.13 -4.82
C PRO A 298 -25.04 4.64 -4.48
N GLY A 299 -26.21 4.07 -4.21
CA GLY A 299 -26.34 2.65 -3.81
C GLY A 299 -26.37 2.41 -2.31
N TYR A 300 -26.07 3.41 -1.46
CA TYR A 300 -26.36 3.30 -0.03
C TYR A 300 -27.88 3.44 0.21
N HIS A 301 -28.47 2.53 0.95
CA HIS A 301 -29.90 2.52 1.27
C HIS A 301 -30.21 2.08 2.71
N GLY A 302 -29.27 2.33 3.61
CA GLY A 302 -29.47 2.11 5.05
C GLY A 302 -28.87 0.80 5.57
N GLN A 303 -27.88 0.23 4.88
CA GLN A 303 -27.11 -0.90 5.40
C GLN A 303 -26.43 -0.55 6.72
N GLU A 304 -26.22 -1.55 7.55
CA GLU A 304 -25.43 -1.40 8.77
C GLU A 304 -24.00 -0.95 8.45
N ILE A 305 -23.52 0.08 9.15
CA ILE A 305 -22.14 0.54 9.04
C ILE A 305 -21.45 0.34 10.37
N VAL A 306 -20.35 -0.40 10.36
CA VAL A 306 -19.50 -0.63 11.53
C VAL A 306 -18.16 0.06 11.31
N THR A 307 -17.67 0.76 12.33
CA THR A 307 -16.36 1.44 12.26
C THR A 307 -15.31 0.58 12.92
N ILE A 308 -14.41 0.01 12.12
CA ILE A 308 -13.28 -0.82 12.57
C ILE A 308 -12.02 -0.35 11.84
N THR A 309 -10.98 0.02 12.60
CA THR A 309 -9.67 0.32 12.00
C THR A 309 -8.94 -0.98 11.61
N PRO A 310 -8.18 -0.98 10.50
CA PRO A 310 -7.32 -2.12 10.15
C PRO A 310 -6.06 -2.23 11.03
N TYR A 311 -5.76 -1.23 11.86
CA TYR A 311 -4.52 -1.13 12.63
C TYR A 311 -4.78 -1.33 14.12
N ASP A 312 -3.98 -2.18 14.76
CA ASP A 312 -4.00 -2.41 16.19
C ASP A 312 -3.02 -1.48 16.93
N THR A 313 -3.36 -1.14 18.17
CA THR A 313 -2.42 -0.47 19.07
C THR A 313 -1.56 -1.49 19.81
N ARG A 314 -0.25 -1.20 19.88
CA ARG A 314 0.71 -1.97 20.67
C ARG A 314 1.24 -1.07 21.78
N LEU A 315 1.37 -1.61 22.99
CA LEU A 315 1.97 -0.86 24.09
C LEU A 315 3.50 -0.82 23.91
N GLU A 316 3.96 0.06 23.05
CA GLU A 316 5.38 0.34 22.84
C GLU A 316 5.70 1.71 23.42
N GLN A 317 6.77 1.80 24.23
CA GLN A 317 7.19 3.11 24.72
C GLN A 317 8.08 3.81 23.68
N GLY A 318 7.71 5.03 23.31
CA GLY A 318 8.60 5.93 22.60
C GLY A 318 9.84 6.26 23.42
N ILE A 319 10.95 6.49 22.76
CA ILE A 319 12.25 6.80 23.43
C ILE A 319 12.55 8.30 23.48
N SER A 320 11.66 9.15 23.00
CA SER A 320 11.90 10.59 22.87
C SER A 320 12.27 11.29 24.19
N GLN A 321 11.82 10.74 25.33
CA GLN A 321 12.16 11.27 26.66
C GLN A 321 13.63 11.09 27.03
N THR A 322 14.34 10.15 26.40
CA THR A 322 15.76 9.87 26.62
C THR A 322 16.67 10.67 25.70
N LEU A 323 16.10 11.33 24.70
CA LEU A 323 16.84 12.13 23.72
C LEU A 323 17.04 13.57 24.23
N HIS A 324 18.20 14.14 23.92
CA HIS A 324 18.49 15.56 24.18
C HIS A 324 17.74 16.48 23.23
N VAL A 325 17.39 15.98 22.05
CA VAL A 325 16.65 16.71 21.02
C VAL A 325 15.13 16.51 21.18
N GLN A 326 14.38 17.49 20.71
CA GLN A 326 12.93 17.48 20.68
C GLN A 326 12.46 17.31 19.24
N ASN A 327 12.32 16.07 18.82
CA ASN A 327 11.89 15.75 17.47
C ASN A 327 10.39 16.01 17.31
N ILE A 328 10.03 16.75 16.27
CA ILE A 328 8.66 17.06 15.87
C ILE A 328 8.43 16.39 14.52
N LEU A 329 7.48 15.47 14.42
CA LEU A 329 7.11 14.87 13.14
C LEU A 329 6.02 15.71 12.49
N LEU A 330 6.20 16.03 11.21
CA LEU A 330 5.20 16.70 10.37
C LEU A 330 4.77 15.77 9.25
N ALA A 331 3.51 15.32 9.27
CA ALA A 331 2.90 14.60 8.15
C ALA A 331 2.71 15.56 6.97
N PHE A 332 3.33 15.27 5.81
CA PHE A 332 3.49 16.26 4.75
C PHE A 332 2.64 16.00 3.51
N ASP A 333 2.33 14.73 3.22
CA ASP A 333 1.73 14.35 1.94
C ASP A 333 0.32 14.91 1.73
N ASP A 334 -0.48 15.01 2.79
CA ASP A 334 -1.86 15.47 2.77
C ASP A 334 -2.04 16.89 3.33
N LEU A 335 -0.93 17.57 3.64
CA LEU A 335 -0.95 18.98 4.03
C LEU A 335 -1.32 19.83 2.82
N HIS A 336 -2.35 20.66 2.98
CA HIS A 336 -2.82 21.52 1.88
C HIS A 336 -1.70 22.48 1.44
N PRO A 337 -1.51 22.75 0.15
CA PRO A 337 -0.45 23.64 -0.32
C PRO A 337 -0.43 25.02 0.34
N GLU A 338 -1.62 25.58 0.65
CA GLU A 338 -1.75 26.88 1.34
C GLU A 338 -1.32 26.84 2.81
N ASP A 339 -1.35 25.66 3.44
CA ASP A 339 -0.99 25.48 4.85
C ASP A 339 0.50 25.20 5.06
N LYS A 340 1.22 24.79 4.01
CA LYS A 340 2.66 24.51 4.09
C LYS A 340 3.47 25.73 4.50
N ASP A 341 3.19 26.87 3.90
CA ASP A 341 3.91 28.13 4.18
C ASP A 341 3.77 28.54 5.65
N PRO A 342 2.56 28.72 6.22
CA PRO A 342 2.43 29.09 7.63
C PRO A 342 2.98 28.03 8.59
N VAL A 343 2.81 26.73 8.32
CA VAL A 343 3.32 25.67 9.18
C VAL A 343 4.84 25.66 9.23
N ILE A 344 5.51 25.69 8.06
CA ILE A 344 6.99 25.72 7.99
C ILE A 344 7.55 26.99 8.61
N THR A 345 6.89 28.13 8.39
CA THR A 345 7.30 29.41 8.99
C THR A 345 7.23 29.36 10.51
N ILE A 346 6.13 28.85 11.09
CA ILE A 346 5.98 28.74 12.54
C ILE A 346 7.01 27.77 13.13
N LEU A 347 7.23 26.62 12.48
CA LEU A 347 8.24 25.64 12.91
C LEU A 347 9.67 26.23 12.82
N GLY A 348 9.99 26.95 11.75
CA GLY A 348 11.28 27.62 11.59
C GLY A 348 11.53 28.67 12.67
N GLN A 349 10.54 29.49 12.98
CA GLN A 349 10.61 30.49 14.07
C GLN A 349 10.77 29.80 15.43
N TYR A 350 9.98 28.77 15.72
CA TYR A 350 10.11 28.02 16.98
C TYR A 350 11.50 27.40 17.15
N MET A 351 12.07 26.83 16.09
CA MET A 351 13.42 26.28 16.10
C MET A 351 14.50 27.36 16.24
N GLY A 352 14.26 28.60 15.77
CA GLY A 352 15.15 29.74 16.00
C GLY A 352 15.28 30.08 17.49
N ASP A 353 14.18 29.97 18.23
CA ASP A 353 14.12 30.23 19.67
C ASP A 353 14.50 29.00 20.52
N ASN A 354 14.26 27.77 19.99
CA ASN A 354 14.55 26.53 20.68
C ASN A 354 15.64 25.71 19.96
N PRO A 355 16.89 25.72 20.45
CA PRO A 355 18.02 25.06 19.81
C PRO A 355 17.91 23.51 19.82
N TYR A 356 17.04 22.93 20.61
CA TYR A 356 16.87 21.48 20.74
C TYR A 356 15.77 20.93 19.83
N ALA A 357 14.92 21.78 19.25
CA ALA A 357 13.85 21.36 18.38
C ALA A 357 14.35 21.00 16.98
N MET A 358 13.89 19.88 16.45
CA MET A 358 14.16 19.39 15.10
C MET A 358 12.84 18.93 14.46
N VAL A 359 12.71 19.08 13.16
CA VAL A 359 11.51 18.68 12.42
C VAL A 359 11.83 17.54 11.47
N HIS A 360 11.10 16.46 11.62
CA HIS A 360 11.09 15.29 10.76
C HIS A 360 9.88 15.34 9.86
N ILE A 361 10.09 15.58 8.59
CA ILE A 361 9.02 15.60 7.58
C ILE A 361 8.76 14.17 7.16
N PHE A 362 7.59 13.68 7.55
CA PHE A 362 7.14 12.32 7.27
C PHE A 362 6.42 12.28 5.92
N THR A 363 6.85 11.35 5.04
CA THR A 363 6.20 11.09 3.75
C THR A 363 6.08 9.59 3.49
N ARG A 364 4.92 9.15 3.01
CA ARG A 364 4.67 7.79 2.50
C ARG A 364 5.16 7.62 1.07
N LYS A 365 5.42 8.74 0.37
CA LYS A 365 5.87 8.72 -1.01
C LYS A 365 7.36 8.46 -1.04
N ALA A 366 7.75 7.25 -1.45
CA ALA A 366 9.14 6.92 -1.67
C ALA A 366 9.62 7.46 -3.03
N GLY A 367 10.91 7.78 -3.11
CA GLY A 367 11.56 8.23 -4.34
C GLY A 367 12.91 8.86 -4.04
N TYR A 368 13.91 8.58 -4.89
CA TYR A 368 15.26 9.09 -4.69
C TYR A 368 15.33 10.63 -4.65
N GLN A 369 14.52 11.31 -5.44
CA GLN A 369 14.50 12.78 -5.52
C GLN A 369 13.55 13.42 -4.50
N ARG A 370 12.62 12.66 -3.94
CA ARG A 370 11.57 13.19 -3.05
C ARG A 370 12.10 13.99 -1.84
N PRO A 371 13.14 13.55 -1.11
CA PRO A 371 13.70 14.35 -0.02
C PRO A 371 14.24 15.70 -0.48
N TYR A 372 14.91 15.75 -1.63
CA TYR A 372 15.44 17.00 -2.20
C TYR A 372 14.34 17.96 -2.61
N GLU A 373 13.27 17.46 -3.23
CA GLU A 373 12.10 18.28 -3.59
C GLU A 373 11.48 18.93 -2.36
N ILE A 374 11.24 18.15 -1.31
CA ILE A 374 10.64 18.63 -0.07
C ILE A 374 11.58 19.64 0.61
N LEU A 375 12.86 19.33 0.76
CA LEU A 375 13.81 20.26 1.39
C LEU A 375 13.98 21.56 0.60
N ASN A 376 13.91 21.52 -0.72
CA ASN A 376 13.93 22.73 -1.56
C ASN A 376 12.66 23.57 -1.37
N GLU A 377 11.49 22.94 -1.26
CA GLU A 377 10.23 23.63 -0.93
C GLU A 377 10.33 24.33 0.43
N VAL A 378 10.80 23.61 1.46
CA VAL A 378 11.02 24.16 2.82
C VAL A 378 12.01 25.32 2.78
N ARG A 379 13.15 25.15 2.11
CA ARG A 379 14.18 26.19 1.97
C ARG A 379 13.63 27.46 1.33
N HIS A 380 12.81 27.33 0.29
CA HIS A 380 12.18 28.46 -0.37
C HIS A 380 11.25 29.23 0.59
N ILE A 381 10.46 28.53 1.38
CA ILE A 381 9.57 29.13 2.38
C ILE A 381 10.40 29.86 3.45
N LEU A 382 11.46 29.24 3.99
CA LEU A 382 12.32 29.87 4.99
C LEU A 382 12.94 31.17 4.47
N MET A 383 13.46 31.16 3.25
CA MET A 383 14.01 32.35 2.60
C MET A 383 12.97 33.47 2.41
N THR A 384 11.74 33.12 2.07
CA THR A 384 10.66 34.08 1.84
C THR A 384 10.26 34.83 3.13
N HIS A 385 10.46 34.18 4.28
CA HIS A 385 10.12 34.71 5.60
C HIS A 385 11.36 35.18 6.42
N ASP A 386 12.49 35.43 5.77
CA ASP A 386 13.74 35.89 6.41
C ASP A 386 14.27 34.94 7.52
N LEU A 387 13.98 33.62 7.37
CA LEU A 387 14.50 32.57 8.24
C LEU A 387 15.73 31.92 7.63
N ASP A 388 16.54 31.25 8.45
CA ASP A 388 17.79 30.64 8.02
C ASP A 388 17.54 29.44 7.09
N PRO A 389 17.87 29.51 5.80
CA PRO A 389 17.67 28.41 4.85
C PRO A 389 18.59 27.20 5.12
N GLU A 390 19.67 27.37 5.88
CA GLU A 390 20.57 26.26 6.25
C GLU A 390 19.87 25.22 7.14
N MET A 391 18.78 25.59 7.80
CA MET A 391 17.92 24.64 8.52
C MET A 391 17.40 23.50 7.63
N ALA A 392 17.27 23.72 6.31
CA ALA A 392 16.78 22.73 5.33
C ALA A 392 17.86 22.34 4.31
N ARG A 393 19.12 22.29 4.68
CA ARG A 393 20.21 21.87 3.77
C ARG A 393 20.16 20.35 3.48
N ASP A 394 20.68 19.95 2.31
CA ASP A 394 20.59 18.56 1.83
C ASP A 394 21.61 17.63 2.50
N GLN A 395 22.81 18.14 2.85
CA GLN A 395 23.90 17.33 3.38
C GLN A 395 24.17 17.65 4.83
N GLU A 396 24.45 16.63 5.63
CA GLU A 396 25.12 16.79 6.90
C GLU A 396 26.60 17.06 6.61
N GLU A 397 27.12 18.21 7.01
CA GLU A 397 28.57 18.38 7.16
C GLU A 397 28.98 17.53 8.36
N VAL A 398 29.54 16.36 8.08
CA VAL A 398 30.28 15.62 9.09
C VAL A 398 31.50 16.47 9.41
N SER A 399 31.53 17.09 10.58
CA SER A 399 32.74 17.75 11.05
C SER A 399 33.82 16.68 11.16
N GLU A 400 34.90 16.83 10.38
CA GLU A 400 36.04 15.88 10.40
C GLU A 400 36.71 15.82 11.78
N ASN A 401 36.38 16.73 12.69
CA ASN A 401 36.85 16.77 14.05
C ASN A 401 35.79 16.30 15.03
N GLY A 402 35.77 15.02 15.31
CA GLY A 402 34.87 14.35 16.29
C GLY A 402 35.03 14.81 17.75
N LEU A 403 35.31 16.09 18.03
CA LEU A 403 35.53 16.65 19.35
C LEU A 403 34.55 17.77 19.77
N ASP A 404 33.65 18.20 18.88
CA ASP A 404 32.64 19.20 19.25
C ASP A 404 31.26 18.56 19.38
N GLU A 405 31.02 17.92 20.53
CA GLU A 405 29.69 17.45 20.95
C GLU A 405 28.67 18.59 21.14
N MET A 406 29.04 19.85 20.88
CA MET A 406 28.19 21.04 21.02
C MET A 406 28.07 21.88 19.74
N THR A 407 28.46 21.39 18.60
CA THR A 407 28.13 22.11 17.35
C THR A 407 26.67 21.85 17.08
N ILE A 408 25.81 22.82 17.42
CA ILE A 408 24.38 22.80 17.08
C ILE A 408 24.30 22.59 15.58
N CYS A 409 23.77 21.44 15.16
CA CYS A 409 23.63 21.12 13.76
C CYS A 409 22.79 22.22 13.09
N ALA A 410 23.32 22.86 12.04
CA ALA A 410 22.59 23.90 11.33
C ALA A 410 21.32 23.29 10.67
N LYS A 411 21.42 22.04 10.21
CA LYS A 411 20.27 21.29 9.68
C LYS A 411 19.27 20.98 10.78
N ARG A 412 18.02 21.38 10.56
CA ARG A 412 16.91 21.23 11.49
C ARG A 412 15.71 20.52 10.88
N PHE A 413 15.61 20.49 9.54
CA PHE A 413 14.60 19.76 8.81
C PHE A 413 15.22 18.49 8.21
N PHE A 414 14.60 17.38 8.48
CA PHE A 414 14.93 16.04 7.95
C PHE A 414 13.73 15.50 7.20
N VAL A 415 13.95 14.66 6.19
CA VAL A 415 12.86 14.01 5.46
C VAL A 415 12.97 12.51 5.64
N ASP A 416 11.94 11.92 6.21
CA ASP A 416 11.83 10.49 6.49
C ASP A 416 10.79 9.86 5.55
N GLN A 417 11.26 8.98 4.66
CA GLN A 417 10.40 8.19 3.77
C GLN A 417 9.98 6.91 4.50
N CYS A 418 8.74 6.89 4.98
CA CYS A 418 8.20 5.81 5.81
C CYS A 418 7.22 4.96 5.02
N VAL A 419 7.75 4.03 4.22
CA VAL A 419 6.97 3.20 3.30
C VAL A 419 6.55 1.86 3.90
N ASP A 420 7.24 1.37 4.92
CA ASP A 420 6.98 0.11 5.61
C ASP A 420 6.86 0.30 7.13
N GLU A 421 6.35 -0.73 7.83
CA GLU A 421 6.11 -0.68 9.27
C GLU A 421 7.40 -0.41 10.06
N MET A 422 8.50 -1.01 9.65
CA MET A 422 9.78 -0.86 10.34
C MET A 422 10.33 0.56 10.24
N SER A 423 10.30 1.17 9.06
CA SER A 423 10.73 2.55 8.85
C SER A 423 9.83 3.55 9.59
N CYS A 424 8.51 3.32 9.56
CA CYS A 424 7.56 4.13 10.33
C CYS A 424 7.83 4.04 11.83
N ASN A 425 7.91 2.83 12.37
CA ASN A 425 8.14 2.61 13.80
C ASN A 425 9.47 3.24 14.25
N HIS A 426 10.56 3.05 13.47
CA HIS A 426 11.86 3.66 13.76
C HIS A 426 11.78 5.19 13.84
N THR A 427 11.10 5.82 12.91
CA THR A 427 10.95 7.28 12.88
C THR A 427 10.03 7.76 14.01
N ILE A 428 8.85 7.17 14.17
CA ILE A 428 7.83 7.63 15.11
C ILE A 428 8.29 7.51 16.56
N ARG A 429 8.93 6.42 16.95
CA ARG A 429 9.38 6.19 18.34
C ARG A 429 10.33 7.25 18.90
N MET A 430 11.01 8.00 18.04
CA MET A 430 11.94 9.08 18.42
C MET A 430 11.24 10.44 18.56
N GLN A 431 9.98 10.53 18.17
CA GLN A 431 9.28 11.81 18.12
C GLN A 431 8.75 12.23 19.49
N ARG A 432 8.82 13.53 19.75
CA ARG A 432 8.27 14.16 20.95
C ARG A 432 6.84 14.64 20.73
N LEU A 433 6.51 14.99 19.50
CA LEU A 433 5.24 15.54 19.10
C LEU A 433 4.95 15.14 17.64
N ILE A 434 3.70 14.86 17.32
CA ILE A 434 3.27 14.59 15.96
C ILE A 434 2.29 15.66 15.50
N LEU A 435 2.54 16.20 14.31
CA LEU A 435 1.68 17.15 13.62
C LEU A 435 1.09 16.45 12.40
N ASP A 436 -0.22 16.14 12.46
CA ASP A 436 -1.01 15.62 11.34
C ASP A 436 -2.11 16.65 11.02
N LEU A 437 -1.74 17.66 10.23
CA LEU A 437 -2.54 18.86 9.95
C LEU A 437 -3.28 18.76 8.60
N GLY A 438 -3.14 17.65 7.91
CA GLY A 438 -3.75 17.41 6.61
C GLY A 438 -5.28 17.27 6.67
N ALA A 439 -5.94 17.49 5.53
CA ALA A 439 -7.36 17.23 5.37
C ALA A 439 -7.68 15.75 5.61
N ASN A 440 -6.77 14.90 5.21
CA ASN A 440 -6.80 13.46 5.42
C ASN A 440 -5.70 13.06 6.40
N VAL A 441 -6.09 12.58 7.57
CA VAL A 441 -5.14 12.12 8.58
C VAL A 441 -4.53 10.76 8.22
N ASP A 442 -3.26 10.54 8.53
CA ASP A 442 -2.65 9.23 8.41
C ASP A 442 -3.01 8.38 9.64
N GLN A 443 -3.95 7.46 9.46
CA GLN A 443 -4.46 6.63 10.57
C GLN A 443 -3.38 5.77 11.21
N PHE A 444 -2.51 5.17 10.41
CA PHE A 444 -1.41 4.37 10.93
C PHE A 444 -0.49 5.22 11.81
N LEU A 445 -0.14 6.43 11.36
CA LEU A 445 0.65 7.39 12.13
C LEU A 445 -0.02 7.76 13.45
N GLN A 446 -1.34 8.02 13.42
CA GLN A 446 -2.09 8.39 14.64
C GLN A 446 -2.19 7.23 15.63
N ILE A 447 -2.38 6.00 15.15
CA ILE A 447 -2.45 4.80 15.99
C ILE A 447 -1.08 4.46 16.58
N GLU A 448 -0.01 4.56 15.80
CA GLU A 448 1.36 4.39 16.31
C GLU A 448 1.72 5.47 17.34
N ALA A 449 1.28 6.71 17.14
CA ALA A 449 1.43 7.76 18.14
C ALA A 449 0.73 7.41 19.47
N ILE A 450 -0.49 6.85 19.40
CA ILE A 450 -1.22 6.36 20.59
C ILE A 450 -0.45 5.21 21.23
N SER A 451 0.02 4.25 20.45
CA SER A 451 0.79 3.08 20.93
C SER A 451 2.05 3.50 21.69
N MET A 452 2.71 4.56 21.24
CA MET A 452 3.95 5.08 21.84
C MET A 452 3.73 6.18 22.87
N GLY A 453 2.47 6.59 23.11
CA GLY A 453 2.12 7.62 24.07
C GLY A 453 2.59 9.01 23.67
N ILE A 454 2.66 9.32 22.38
CA ILE A 454 3.14 10.61 21.84
C ILE A 454 1.97 11.56 21.63
N PRO A 455 2.03 12.80 22.15
CA PRO A 455 1.00 13.82 21.88
C PRO A 455 0.86 14.12 20.39
N GLN A 456 -0.37 14.41 19.98
CA GLN A 456 -0.70 14.72 18.59
C GLN A 456 -1.32 16.12 18.47
N ILE A 457 -1.06 16.80 17.35
CA ILE A 457 -1.75 18.04 16.97
C ILE A 457 -2.36 17.84 15.59
N GLY A 458 -3.65 18.17 15.45
CA GLY A 458 -4.40 18.05 14.21
C GLY A 458 -5.41 19.18 14.03
N MET A 459 -6.08 19.20 12.89
CA MET A 459 -7.10 20.23 12.56
C MET A 459 -8.52 19.80 12.95
N ARG A 460 -8.74 18.51 13.27
CA ARG A 460 -10.06 17.96 13.60
C ARG A 460 -9.95 16.86 14.66
N GLU A 461 -10.90 16.89 15.57
CA GLU A 461 -11.08 15.78 16.51
C GLU A 461 -11.60 14.55 15.76
N ASN A 462 -11.03 13.40 16.09
CA ASN A 462 -11.47 12.12 15.55
C ASN A 462 -11.38 11.03 16.63
N GLN A 463 -11.52 9.77 16.27
CA GLN A 463 -11.44 8.67 17.23
C GLN A 463 -10.04 8.48 17.82
N TYR A 464 -8.99 8.90 17.16
CA TYR A 464 -7.58 8.74 17.55
C TYR A 464 -7.00 10.00 18.21
N LEU A 465 -7.55 11.18 17.92
CA LEU A 465 -7.14 12.46 18.48
C LEU A 465 -8.30 13.08 19.26
N LYS A 466 -8.16 13.23 20.57
CA LYS A 466 -9.12 13.88 21.46
C LYS A 466 -8.54 15.16 22.01
N ASN A 467 -9.23 16.28 21.71
CA ASN A 467 -8.78 17.61 22.13
C ASN A 467 -8.58 17.71 23.65
N GLU A 468 -7.47 18.33 24.06
CA GLU A 468 -7.05 18.51 25.47
C GLU A 468 -6.86 17.21 26.25
N LYS A 469 -6.81 16.06 25.56
CA LYS A 469 -6.49 14.76 26.12
C LYS A 469 -5.14 14.27 25.57
N ASN A 470 -5.14 13.41 24.57
CA ASN A 470 -3.90 12.93 23.96
C ASN A 470 -3.30 13.88 22.92
N GLY A 471 -3.85 15.09 22.77
CA GLY A 471 -3.35 16.09 21.84
C GLY A 471 -4.17 17.37 21.84
N ARG A 472 -3.95 18.20 20.85
CA ARG A 472 -4.69 19.45 20.61
C ARG A 472 -5.27 19.49 19.20
N VAL A 473 -6.47 20.05 19.10
CA VAL A 473 -7.12 20.35 17.82
C VAL A 473 -7.04 21.86 17.60
N LEU A 474 -6.40 22.27 16.52
CA LEU A 474 -6.24 23.67 16.17
C LEU A 474 -7.51 24.21 15.50
N SER A 475 -7.83 25.48 15.78
CA SER A 475 -8.88 26.20 15.05
C SER A 475 -8.33 26.87 13.79
N GLN A 476 -7.06 27.25 13.82
CA GLN A 476 -6.30 27.87 12.74
C GLN A 476 -4.80 27.52 12.90
N MET A 477 -4.00 27.64 11.83
CA MET A 477 -2.59 27.26 11.87
C MET A 477 -1.76 28.04 12.87
N GLU A 478 -2.12 29.31 13.13
CA GLU A 478 -1.46 30.18 14.11
C GLU A 478 -1.50 29.63 15.54
N ASP A 479 -2.51 28.84 15.90
CA ASP A 479 -2.63 28.21 17.22
C ASP A 479 -1.49 27.21 17.49
N LEU A 480 -0.76 26.83 16.45
CA LEU A 480 0.45 26.02 16.55
C LEU A 480 1.55 26.69 17.41
N ARG A 481 1.62 28.04 17.37
CA ARG A 481 2.57 28.85 18.17
C ARG A 481 2.44 28.62 19.67
N GLU A 482 1.24 28.40 20.15
CA GLU A 482 0.97 28.11 21.56
C GLU A 482 1.06 26.60 21.86
N SER A 483 0.71 25.78 20.87
CA SER A 483 0.63 24.32 21.04
C SER A 483 2.00 23.66 21.09
N LEU A 484 2.98 24.19 20.35
CA LEU A 484 4.36 23.68 20.37
C LEU A 484 4.99 23.77 21.77
N PRO A 485 5.14 24.97 22.40
CA PRO A 485 5.73 25.08 23.73
C PRO A 485 4.90 24.36 24.80
N TYR A 486 3.57 24.26 24.64
CA TYR A 486 2.71 23.56 25.58
C TYR A 486 3.15 22.10 25.80
N TYR A 487 3.51 21.38 24.75
CA TYR A 487 3.98 19.99 24.86
C TYR A 487 5.49 19.86 24.94
N LEU A 488 6.25 20.72 24.27
CA LEU A 488 7.70 20.57 24.17
C LEU A 488 8.44 21.14 25.38
N GLU A 489 7.89 22.18 26.02
CA GLU A 489 8.52 22.83 27.19
C GLU A 489 7.93 22.37 28.54
N SER A 490 6.79 21.65 28.51
CA SER A 490 6.14 21.16 29.72
C SER A 490 6.07 19.64 29.78
N ARG A 491 6.95 19.03 30.57
CA ARG A 491 6.88 17.59 30.85
C ARG A 491 5.53 17.16 31.46
N LYS A 492 4.89 18.05 32.22
CA LYS A 492 3.59 17.75 32.83
C LYS A 492 2.53 17.51 31.76
N HIS A 493 2.38 18.46 30.83
CA HIS A 493 1.38 18.37 29.76
C HIS A 493 1.66 17.19 28.84
N TRP A 494 2.93 16.95 28.53
CA TRP A 494 3.32 15.79 27.74
C TRP A 494 2.95 14.47 28.40
N ASN A 495 3.24 14.31 29.71
CA ASN A 495 2.89 13.10 30.45
C ASN A 495 1.38 12.92 30.61
N GLU A 496 0.62 13.99 30.78
CA GLU A 496 -0.84 13.94 30.82
C GLU A 496 -1.39 13.44 29.48
N ALA A 497 -0.89 13.94 28.36
CA ALA A 497 -1.29 13.48 27.01
C ALA A 497 -0.90 12.01 26.77
N MET A 498 0.27 11.57 27.23
CA MET A 498 0.71 10.17 27.16
C MET A 498 -0.26 9.23 27.88
N ILE A 499 -0.71 9.59 29.09
CA ILE A 499 -1.67 8.79 29.86
C ILE A 499 -2.98 8.64 29.11
N TRP A 500 -3.48 9.74 28.53
CA TRP A 500 -4.68 9.72 27.72
C TRP A 500 -4.51 8.92 26.43
N ALA A 501 -3.35 8.98 25.77
CA ALA A 501 -3.06 8.16 24.60
C ALA A 501 -3.19 6.66 24.91
N TYR A 502 -2.60 6.19 26.01
CA TYR A 502 -2.73 4.79 26.42
C TYR A 502 -4.17 4.40 26.79
N ASP A 503 -4.94 5.30 27.38
CA ASP A 503 -6.34 5.02 27.69
C ASP A 503 -7.20 4.89 26.42
N ILE A 504 -6.99 5.78 25.46
CA ILE A 504 -7.65 5.72 24.15
C ILE A 504 -7.21 4.46 23.38
N GLY A 505 -5.92 4.12 23.46
CA GLY A 505 -5.33 2.97 22.76
C GLY A 505 -5.97 1.62 23.13
N ARG A 506 -6.51 1.48 24.34
CA ARG A 506 -7.21 0.25 24.73
C ARG A 506 -8.37 -0.10 23.82
N ASN A 507 -9.05 0.90 23.25
CA ASN A 507 -10.17 0.68 22.35
C ASN A 507 -9.75 0.06 21.02
N PHE A 508 -8.47 0.17 20.66
CA PHE A 508 -7.90 -0.33 19.41
C PHE A 508 -6.91 -1.48 19.64
N SER A 509 -6.97 -2.10 20.82
CA SER A 509 -6.17 -3.31 21.10
C SER A 509 -6.59 -4.45 20.17
N MET A 510 -5.65 -5.34 19.88
CA MET A 510 -5.90 -6.53 19.06
C MET A 510 -7.14 -7.30 19.54
N GLU A 511 -7.30 -7.49 20.85
CA GLU A 511 -8.45 -8.20 21.43
C GLU A 511 -9.77 -7.53 21.09
N ASN A 512 -9.85 -6.19 21.23
CA ASN A 512 -11.07 -5.45 20.92
C ASN A 512 -11.39 -5.43 19.43
N LEU A 513 -10.37 -5.33 18.57
CA LEU A 513 -10.57 -5.43 17.13
C LEU A 513 -11.10 -6.81 16.73
N LEU A 514 -10.55 -7.88 17.30
CA LEU A 514 -11.03 -9.24 17.03
C LEU A 514 -12.47 -9.46 17.52
N GLU A 515 -12.84 -8.89 18.66
CA GLU A 515 -14.22 -8.95 19.16
C GLU A 515 -15.19 -8.22 18.22
N GLN A 516 -14.82 -7.04 17.75
CA GLN A 516 -15.61 -6.28 16.78
C GLN A 516 -15.80 -7.07 15.47
N TRP A 517 -14.72 -7.64 14.92
CA TRP A 517 -14.79 -8.45 13.72
C TRP A 517 -15.62 -9.73 13.88
N ARG A 518 -15.54 -10.41 15.06
CA ARG A 518 -16.42 -11.55 15.36
C ARG A 518 -17.88 -11.13 15.34
N GLY A 519 -18.21 -9.99 15.95
CA GLY A 519 -19.56 -9.44 15.92
C GLY A 519 -20.06 -9.19 14.49
N VAL A 520 -19.23 -8.63 13.62
CA VAL A 520 -19.57 -8.39 12.21
C VAL A 520 -19.81 -9.70 11.44
N VAL A 521 -18.90 -10.67 11.60
CA VAL A 521 -19.03 -11.98 10.92
C VAL A 521 -20.27 -12.74 11.41
N GLU A 522 -20.51 -12.78 12.71
CA GLU A 522 -21.67 -13.43 13.30
C GLU A 522 -23.01 -12.77 12.92
N SER A 523 -23.04 -11.43 12.84
CA SER A 523 -24.28 -10.71 12.50
C SER A 523 -24.73 -10.92 11.05
N ILE A 524 -23.83 -11.21 10.13
CA ILE A 524 -24.18 -11.45 8.72
C ILE A 524 -24.61 -12.92 8.47
N GLU A 525 -24.30 -13.84 9.39
CA GLU A 525 -24.74 -15.25 9.30
C GLU A 525 -26.23 -15.45 9.63
N TYR A 526 -26.87 -14.45 10.23
CA TYR A 526 -28.29 -14.45 10.59
C TYR A 526 -29.13 -13.63 9.60
#